data_7784f386360a0547638c97c06ced20fb
#
_entry.id   7784f386360a0547638c97c06ced20fb
#
_cell.length_a   1.000
_cell.length_b   1.000
_cell.length_c   1.000
_cell.angle_alpha   90.00
_cell.angle_beta   90.00
_cell.angle_gamma   90.00
#
_symmetry.space_group_name_H-M   'P 1'
#
loop_
_entity.id
_entity.type
_entity.pdbx_description
1 polymer ?
#
loop_
_entity_poly.entity_id
_entity_poly.type
_entity_poly.pdbx_seq_one_letter_code
_entity_poly.pdbx_strand_id
1 'polypeptide(L)'
;MTRYYTKACNFYYGNFSKELVKKKKSISLHQIKEISFDHIEIITRKSKKKISIDQIKNLSKNLRKKVNSDLKKINSKKKNFSNLNFKKIPNILGVLNLTPDSFSDGGKFNTRKKGIAHAINLYKKGANLIDIGGESTRPGSIPVKEKNEWNRINKILKLIVKKIPISIDTRKSKIMQ
;
A
#
# COMPACT_ATOMS: atom_id res chain seq x y z
N MET A 1 -17.55 -16.95 -14.16
CA MET A 1 -16.95 -15.78 -14.85
C MET A 1 -15.47 -15.70 -14.55
N THR A 2 -14.62 -15.61 -15.58
CA THR A 2 -13.17 -15.45 -15.38
C THR A 2 -12.89 -14.05 -14.86
N ARG A 3 -12.24 -13.93 -13.67
CA ARG A 3 -11.80 -12.64 -13.14
C ARG A 3 -10.52 -12.20 -13.85
N TYR A 4 -10.53 -10.97 -14.36
CA TYR A 4 -9.39 -10.30 -14.96
C TYR A 4 -8.95 -9.15 -14.07
N TYR A 5 -7.63 -8.98 -13.93
CA TYR A 5 -6.99 -7.87 -13.25
C TYR A 5 -6.04 -7.18 -14.22
N THR A 6 -5.99 -5.87 -14.18
CA THR A 6 -5.11 -5.06 -15.01
C THR A 6 -4.04 -4.42 -14.15
N LYS A 7 -2.77 -4.64 -14.49
CA LYS A 7 -1.62 -4.06 -13.81
C LYS A 7 -0.87 -3.16 -14.77
N ALA A 8 -0.54 -1.94 -14.36
CA ALA A 8 0.34 -1.05 -15.11
C ALA A 8 1.77 -1.57 -15.09
N CYS A 9 2.46 -1.47 -16.23
CA CYS A 9 3.82 -1.96 -16.42
C CYS A 9 4.62 -0.98 -17.28
N ASN A 10 5.95 -1.10 -17.26
CA ASN A 10 6.86 -0.28 -18.06
C ASN A 10 6.71 1.21 -17.74
N PHE A 11 7.20 1.60 -16.58
CA PHE A 11 7.06 2.96 -16.07
C PHE A 11 8.14 3.89 -16.56
N TYR A 12 7.74 5.13 -16.82
CA TYR A 12 8.59 6.28 -17.14
C TYR A 12 8.45 7.36 -16.10
N TYR A 13 9.51 8.14 -15.89
CA TYR A 13 9.59 9.13 -14.82
C TYR A 13 10.06 10.49 -15.32
N GLY A 14 9.75 11.54 -14.55
CA GLY A 14 10.23 12.90 -14.77
C GLY A 14 9.78 13.52 -16.09
N ASN A 15 10.64 14.32 -16.71
CA ASN A 15 10.32 15.05 -17.95
C ASN A 15 10.05 14.12 -19.13
N PHE A 16 10.75 13.00 -19.22
CA PHE A 16 10.49 12.02 -20.26
C PHE A 16 9.07 11.45 -20.19
N SER A 17 8.58 11.18 -18.97
CA SER A 17 7.18 10.78 -18.77
C SER A 17 6.20 11.85 -19.26
N LYS A 18 6.45 13.14 -18.94
CA LYS A 18 5.60 14.26 -19.37
C LYS A 18 5.49 14.33 -20.90
N GLU A 19 6.62 14.14 -21.59
CA GLU A 19 6.65 14.14 -23.05
C GLU A 19 5.84 12.99 -23.65
N LEU A 20 6.00 11.77 -23.12
CA LEU A 20 5.26 10.59 -23.58
C LEU A 20 3.75 10.77 -23.36
N VAL A 21 3.35 11.31 -22.22
CA VAL A 21 1.93 11.63 -21.93
C VAL A 21 1.41 12.67 -22.90
N LYS A 22 2.17 13.75 -23.16
CA LYS A 22 1.80 14.79 -24.15
C LYS A 22 1.64 14.21 -25.56
N LYS A 23 2.53 13.30 -25.96
CA LYS A 23 2.49 12.60 -27.25
C LYS A 23 1.45 11.46 -27.29
N LYS A 24 0.67 11.24 -26.23
CA LYS A 24 -0.29 10.11 -26.06
C LYS A 24 0.33 8.72 -26.21
N LYS A 25 1.65 8.59 -25.98
CA LYS A 25 2.39 7.32 -26.02
C LYS A 25 2.42 6.58 -24.68
N SER A 26 1.96 7.22 -23.60
CA SER A 26 1.82 6.63 -22.28
C SER A 26 0.62 7.21 -21.54
N ILE A 27 0.18 6.51 -20.49
CA ILE A 27 -0.91 6.91 -19.58
C ILE A 27 -0.32 7.32 -18.26
N SER A 28 -0.71 8.50 -17.74
CA SER A 28 -0.26 8.97 -16.43
C SER A 28 -0.79 8.10 -15.29
N LEU A 29 0.04 7.86 -14.27
CA LEU A 29 -0.39 7.21 -13.04
C LEU A 29 -1.03 8.25 -12.12
N HIS A 30 -2.28 8.02 -11.70
CA HIS A 30 -3.00 8.89 -10.76
C HIS A 30 -3.05 10.37 -11.15
N GLN A 31 -3.05 10.66 -12.47
CA GLN A 31 -2.96 12.01 -13.04
C GLN A 31 -1.64 12.75 -12.74
N ILE A 32 -0.62 12.06 -12.29
CA ILE A 32 0.72 12.59 -12.09
C ILE A 32 1.47 12.43 -13.41
N LYS A 33 1.72 13.54 -14.11
CA LYS A 33 2.38 13.51 -15.44
C LYS A 33 3.85 13.08 -15.38
N GLU A 34 4.48 13.23 -14.22
CA GLU A 34 5.85 12.80 -13.93
C GLU A 34 6.00 11.28 -13.80
N ILE A 35 4.89 10.54 -13.76
CA ILE A 35 4.90 9.08 -13.72
C ILE A 35 3.88 8.58 -14.71
N SER A 36 4.32 7.79 -15.69
CA SER A 36 3.45 7.18 -16.69
C SER A 36 3.89 5.78 -17.06
N PHE A 37 3.04 5.06 -17.77
CA PHE A 37 3.29 3.71 -18.25
C PHE A 37 2.71 3.53 -19.67
N ASP A 38 3.29 2.64 -20.47
CA ASP A 38 2.86 2.36 -21.84
C ASP A 38 2.43 0.91 -22.06
N HIS A 39 2.60 0.02 -21.07
CA HIS A 39 2.17 -1.37 -21.10
C HIS A 39 1.27 -1.71 -19.95
N ILE A 40 0.42 -2.69 -20.16
CA ILE A 40 -0.38 -3.33 -19.11
C ILE A 40 -0.18 -4.84 -19.14
N GLU A 41 -0.28 -5.44 -17.97
CA GLU A 41 -0.35 -6.88 -17.80
C GLU A 41 -1.78 -7.27 -17.43
N ILE A 42 -2.40 -8.12 -18.24
CA ILE A 42 -3.72 -8.68 -17.98
C ILE A 42 -3.52 -10.02 -17.29
N ILE A 43 -3.98 -10.10 -16.04
CA ILE A 43 -3.74 -11.24 -15.15
C ILE A 43 -5.03 -12.01 -14.94
N THR A 44 -4.96 -13.33 -15.10
CA THR A 44 -6.01 -14.29 -14.73
C THR A 44 -5.45 -15.30 -13.73
N ARG A 45 -6.28 -16.21 -13.23
CA ARG A 45 -5.78 -17.33 -12.41
C ARG A 45 -4.78 -18.24 -13.14
N LYS A 46 -4.90 -18.34 -14.48
CA LYS A 46 -4.16 -19.31 -15.30
C LYS A 46 -3.08 -18.68 -16.18
N SER A 47 -3.12 -17.37 -16.40
CA SER A 47 -2.24 -16.72 -17.37
C SER A 47 -1.96 -15.25 -17.05
N LYS A 48 -0.86 -14.76 -17.57
CA LYS A 48 -0.49 -13.35 -17.60
C LYS A 48 -0.15 -12.98 -19.03
N LYS A 49 -0.70 -11.89 -19.52
CA LYS A 49 -0.43 -11.37 -20.87
C LYS A 49 -0.06 -9.89 -20.80
N LYS A 50 1.16 -9.54 -21.21
CA LYS A 50 1.62 -8.15 -21.32
C LYS A 50 1.32 -7.63 -22.71
N ILE A 51 0.72 -6.45 -22.81
CA ILE A 51 0.42 -5.77 -24.07
C ILE A 51 0.71 -4.27 -23.92
N SER A 52 0.99 -3.59 -25.04
CA SER A 52 1.06 -2.13 -25.07
C SER A 52 -0.33 -1.51 -24.96
N ILE A 53 -0.41 -0.25 -24.55
CA ILE A 53 -1.68 0.49 -24.46
C ILE A 53 -2.38 0.59 -25.83
N ASP A 54 -1.62 0.65 -26.93
CA ASP A 54 -2.17 0.72 -28.28
C ASP A 54 -2.86 -0.59 -28.71
N GLN A 55 -2.42 -1.72 -28.15
CA GLN A 55 -3.01 -3.03 -28.44
C GLN A 55 -4.34 -3.28 -27.71
N ILE A 56 -4.73 -2.40 -26.78
CA ILE A 56 -6.01 -2.52 -26.04
C ILE A 56 -7.21 -2.53 -27.01
N LYS A 57 -7.12 -1.82 -28.11
CA LYS A 57 -8.16 -1.79 -29.16
C LYS A 57 -8.43 -3.16 -29.80
N ASN A 58 -7.42 -4.03 -29.82
CA ASN A 58 -7.48 -5.37 -30.40
C ASN A 58 -8.06 -6.44 -29.43
N LEU A 59 -8.35 -6.08 -28.18
CA LEU A 59 -8.97 -6.98 -27.23
C LEU A 59 -10.45 -7.21 -27.56
N SER A 60 -10.97 -8.39 -27.19
CA SER A 60 -12.41 -8.67 -27.27
C SER A 60 -13.22 -7.60 -26.52
N LYS A 61 -14.44 -7.32 -26.98
CA LYS A 61 -15.31 -6.25 -26.47
C LYS A 61 -15.44 -6.27 -24.93
N ASN A 62 -15.67 -7.45 -24.36
CA ASN A 62 -15.85 -7.59 -22.90
C ASN A 62 -14.55 -7.34 -22.11
N LEU A 63 -13.44 -7.89 -22.59
CA LEU A 63 -12.13 -7.70 -21.95
C LEU A 63 -11.68 -6.25 -22.07
N ARG A 64 -11.85 -5.61 -23.25
CA ARG A 64 -11.56 -4.20 -23.45
C ARG A 64 -12.36 -3.29 -22.53
N LYS A 65 -13.66 -3.56 -22.34
CA LYS A 65 -14.50 -2.81 -21.39
C LYS A 65 -13.96 -2.91 -19.97
N LYS A 66 -13.53 -4.10 -19.53
CA LYS A 66 -12.95 -4.33 -18.21
C LYS A 66 -11.62 -3.61 -18.05
N VAL A 67 -10.69 -3.77 -19.00
CA VAL A 67 -9.38 -3.10 -19.01
C VAL A 67 -9.53 -1.59 -18.96
N ASN A 68 -10.41 -1.02 -19.79
CA ASN A 68 -10.67 0.43 -19.78
C ASN A 68 -11.24 0.91 -18.44
N SER A 69 -12.11 0.13 -17.79
CA SER A 69 -12.60 0.43 -16.45
C SER A 69 -11.48 0.43 -15.41
N ASP A 70 -10.57 -0.54 -15.46
CA ASP A 70 -9.41 -0.61 -14.56
C ASP A 70 -8.43 0.55 -14.83
N LEU A 71 -8.17 0.89 -16.10
CA LEU A 71 -7.32 2.02 -16.47
C LEU A 71 -7.87 3.37 -15.99
N LYS A 72 -9.20 3.56 -16.05
CA LYS A 72 -9.83 4.75 -15.44
C LYS A 72 -9.51 4.86 -13.95
N LYS A 73 -9.53 3.74 -13.21
CA LYS A 73 -9.17 3.71 -11.78
C LYS A 73 -7.67 3.96 -11.55
N ILE A 74 -6.82 3.34 -12.37
CA ILE A 74 -5.35 3.49 -12.30
C ILE A 74 -4.95 4.95 -12.59
N ASN A 75 -5.61 5.58 -13.56
CA ASN A 75 -5.35 6.98 -13.91
C ASN A 75 -6.09 7.98 -13.01
N SER A 76 -7.08 7.57 -12.23
CA SER A 76 -7.84 8.50 -11.39
C SER A 76 -6.95 9.09 -10.28
N LYS A 77 -7.17 10.38 -9.98
CA LYS A 77 -6.45 11.08 -8.91
C LYS A 77 -6.67 10.36 -7.58
N LYS A 78 -5.60 10.04 -6.89
CA LYS A 78 -5.68 9.49 -5.53
C LYS A 78 -6.18 10.55 -4.56
N LYS A 79 -7.15 10.17 -3.74
CA LYS A 79 -7.55 10.96 -2.58
C LYS A 79 -6.50 10.81 -1.48
N ASN A 80 -6.27 11.88 -0.73
CA ASN A 80 -5.46 11.78 0.48
C ASN A 80 -6.15 10.82 1.46
N PHE A 81 -5.35 10.08 2.21
CA PHE A 81 -5.82 9.22 3.28
C PHE A 81 -5.42 9.86 4.61
N SER A 82 -6.41 10.31 5.40
CA SER A 82 -6.17 11.00 6.65
C SER A 82 -5.13 12.13 6.46
N ASN A 83 -4.06 12.13 7.25
CA ASN A 83 -2.98 13.13 7.17
C ASN A 83 -1.92 12.81 6.09
N LEU A 84 -2.04 11.69 5.37
CA LEU A 84 -1.15 11.35 4.26
C LEU A 84 -1.52 12.21 3.04
N ASN A 85 -0.62 13.11 2.68
CA ASN A 85 -0.76 13.90 1.47
C ASN A 85 0.16 13.35 0.38
N PHE A 86 -0.39 12.63 -0.59
CA PHE A 86 0.39 12.02 -1.68
C PHE A 86 1.00 13.02 -2.67
N LYS A 87 0.69 14.31 -2.54
CA LYS A 87 1.33 15.39 -3.29
C LYS A 87 2.53 16.00 -2.57
N LYS A 88 2.59 15.84 -1.25
CA LYS A 88 3.71 16.28 -0.41
C LYS A 88 4.51 15.05 0.01
N ILE A 89 5.78 15.05 -0.24
CA ILE A 89 6.73 14.03 0.17
C ILE A 89 7.89 14.69 0.93
N PRO A 90 8.43 13.99 1.92
CA PRO A 90 8.09 12.63 2.37
C PRO A 90 6.82 12.58 3.22
N ASN A 91 6.10 11.41 3.15
CA ASN A 91 5.19 11.00 4.21
C ASN A 91 5.97 10.04 5.12
N ILE A 92 5.93 10.28 6.42
CA ILE A 92 6.71 9.54 7.41
C ILE A 92 5.82 8.51 8.08
N LEU A 93 6.24 7.25 8.03
CA LEU A 93 5.61 6.13 8.71
C LEU A 93 6.40 5.82 9.99
N GLY A 94 5.78 5.99 11.15
CA GLY A 94 6.35 5.61 12.42
C GLY A 94 6.08 4.12 12.69
N VAL A 95 7.12 3.31 12.87
CA VAL A 95 6.96 1.86 13.12
C VAL A 95 6.86 1.58 14.61
N LEU A 96 5.82 0.84 15.02
CA LEU A 96 5.60 0.36 16.37
C LEU A 96 5.52 -1.16 16.41
N ASN A 97 6.62 -1.80 16.78
CA ASN A 97 6.69 -3.26 16.91
C ASN A 97 6.33 -3.69 18.34
N LEU A 98 5.27 -4.50 18.45
CA LEU A 98 4.77 -5.05 19.72
C LEU A 98 5.21 -6.51 19.94
N THR A 99 6.42 -6.83 19.47
CA THR A 99 6.97 -8.19 19.58
C THR A 99 8.09 -8.23 20.63
N PRO A 100 8.28 -9.34 21.36
CA PRO A 100 9.40 -9.49 22.28
C PRO A 100 10.77 -9.32 21.61
N ASP A 101 10.86 -9.74 20.33
CA ASP A 101 12.08 -9.78 19.52
C ASP A 101 12.09 -8.72 18.42
N SER A 102 11.65 -7.49 18.69
CA SER A 102 11.62 -6.45 17.66
C SER A 102 13.03 -6.03 17.23
N PHE A 103 13.21 -5.83 15.91
CA PHE A 103 14.51 -5.56 15.29
C PHE A 103 15.13 -4.25 15.77
N SER A 104 14.32 -3.23 15.92
CA SER A 104 14.77 -1.88 16.25
C SER A 104 14.74 -1.56 17.74
N ASP A 105 13.83 -2.20 18.50
CA ASP A 105 13.50 -1.70 19.82
C ASP A 105 13.71 -2.74 20.94
N GLY A 106 14.22 -3.98 20.60
CA GLY A 106 14.56 -5.01 21.58
C GLY A 106 13.44 -5.33 22.60
N GLY A 107 12.17 -5.30 22.18
CA GLY A 107 11.02 -5.55 23.07
C GLY A 107 10.66 -4.39 24.02
N LYS A 108 11.29 -3.23 23.89
CA LYS A 108 11.11 -2.09 24.81
C LYS A 108 9.66 -1.59 24.90
N PHE A 109 8.87 -1.74 23.84
CA PHE A 109 7.50 -1.19 23.72
C PHE A 109 6.40 -2.26 23.75
N ASN A 110 6.71 -3.49 24.15
CA ASN A 110 5.75 -4.60 24.21
C ASN A 110 4.71 -4.48 25.31
N THR A 111 4.88 -3.57 26.29
CA THR A 111 3.86 -3.28 27.29
C THR A 111 2.88 -2.23 26.80
N ARG A 112 1.60 -2.33 27.22
CA ARG A 112 0.52 -1.40 26.82
C ARG A 112 0.91 0.08 27.02
N LYS A 113 1.40 0.45 28.21
CA LYS A 113 1.76 1.85 28.53
C LYS A 113 2.90 2.37 27.65
N LYS A 114 3.97 1.59 27.52
CA LYS A 114 5.14 1.97 26.72
C LYS A 114 4.80 2.05 25.23
N GLY A 115 4.03 1.11 24.69
CA GLY A 115 3.61 1.12 23.30
C GLY A 115 2.76 2.35 22.94
N ILE A 116 1.79 2.71 23.82
CA ILE A 116 0.97 3.91 23.62
C ILE A 116 1.83 5.18 23.67
N ALA A 117 2.69 5.30 24.68
CA ALA A 117 3.57 6.46 24.83
C ALA A 117 4.50 6.61 23.61
N HIS A 118 5.02 5.50 23.10
CA HIS A 118 5.88 5.51 21.91
C HIS A 118 5.12 5.91 20.65
N ALA A 119 3.92 5.36 20.40
CA ALA A 119 3.07 5.76 19.28
C ALA A 119 2.77 7.26 19.29
N ILE A 120 2.39 7.80 20.45
CA ILE A 120 2.12 9.24 20.62
C ILE A 120 3.39 10.07 20.37
N ASN A 121 4.54 9.61 20.86
CA ASN A 121 5.82 10.29 20.64
C ASN A 121 6.21 10.32 19.16
N LEU A 122 6.09 9.20 18.46
CA LEU A 122 6.34 9.13 17.02
C LEU A 122 5.45 10.12 16.26
N TYR A 123 4.15 10.14 16.57
CA TYR A 123 3.21 11.06 15.95
C TYR A 123 3.53 12.52 16.24
N LYS A 124 3.85 12.87 17.50
CA LYS A 124 4.27 14.23 17.89
C LYS A 124 5.57 14.66 17.20
N LYS A 125 6.49 13.73 16.93
CA LYS A 125 7.74 13.98 16.21
C LYS A 125 7.59 14.04 14.68
N GLY A 126 6.37 13.98 14.16
CA GLY A 126 6.09 14.24 12.76
C GLY A 126 5.74 13.00 11.92
N ALA A 127 5.56 11.83 12.51
CA ALA A 127 5.01 10.70 11.78
C ALA A 127 3.58 11.01 11.31
N ASN A 128 3.28 10.76 10.04
CA ASN A 128 1.97 10.97 9.46
C ASN A 128 1.02 9.79 9.73
N LEU A 129 1.58 8.62 9.98
CA LEU A 129 0.90 7.35 10.19
C LEU A 129 1.73 6.48 11.13
N ILE A 130 1.09 5.70 11.99
CA ILE A 130 1.79 4.71 12.83
C ILE A 130 1.46 3.31 12.30
N ASP A 131 2.50 2.56 11.95
CA ASP A 131 2.42 1.18 11.51
C ASP A 131 2.65 0.23 12.67
N ILE A 132 1.64 -0.59 13.00
CA ILE A 132 1.63 -1.43 14.19
C ILE A 132 1.79 -2.88 13.78
N GLY A 133 2.87 -3.53 14.20
CA GLY A 133 3.13 -4.95 14.01
C GLY A 133 3.06 -5.74 15.31
N GLY A 134 2.31 -6.84 15.34
CA GLY A 134 2.20 -7.76 16.47
C GLY A 134 2.97 -9.07 16.31
N GLU A 135 3.52 -9.32 15.13
CA GLU A 135 4.32 -10.50 14.77
C GLU A 135 5.67 -10.07 14.17
N SER A 136 6.73 -10.80 14.51
CA SER A 136 8.05 -10.56 13.92
C SER A 136 8.11 -11.18 12.51
N THR A 137 8.61 -10.39 11.55
CA THR A 137 8.89 -10.86 10.17
C THR A 137 10.36 -11.18 9.95
N ARG A 138 11.17 -11.26 11.01
CA ARG A 138 12.59 -11.63 10.92
C ARG A 138 12.79 -13.02 10.32
N PRO A 139 13.84 -13.25 9.54
CA PRO A 139 14.27 -14.61 9.22
C PRO A 139 14.46 -15.44 10.49
N GLY A 140 13.84 -16.63 10.55
CA GLY A 140 13.91 -17.50 11.73
C GLY A 140 12.92 -17.18 12.86
N SER A 141 12.10 -16.13 12.73
CA SER A 141 11.06 -15.86 13.74
C SER A 141 9.97 -16.93 13.73
N ILE A 142 9.52 -17.32 14.93
CA ILE A 142 8.44 -18.29 15.09
C ILE A 142 7.10 -17.59 14.82
N PRO A 143 6.25 -18.15 13.93
CA PRO A 143 4.93 -17.61 13.67
C PRO A 143 4.08 -17.53 14.95
N VAL A 144 3.43 -16.40 15.16
CA VAL A 144 2.59 -16.16 16.34
C VAL A 144 1.16 -16.59 16.03
N LYS A 145 0.48 -17.27 16.97
CA LYS A 145 -0.94 -17.57 16.83
C LYS A 145 -1.75 -16.27 16.70
N GLU A 146 -2.77 -16.26 15.83
CA GLU A 146 -3.63 -15.12 15.56
C GLU A 146 -4.15 -14.41 16.82
N LYS A 147 -4.69 -15.19 17.77
CA LYS A 147 -5.16 -14.67 19.07
C LYS A 147 -4.08 -13.89 19.84
N ASN A 148 -2.84 -14.36 19.81
CA ASN A 148 -1.73 -13.72 20.50
C ASN A 148 -1.32 -12.42 19.83
N GLU A 149 -1.23 -12.41 18.50
CA GLU A 149 -0.97 -11.21 17.72
C GLU A 149 -2.06 -10.16 17.95
N TRP A 150 -3.33 -10.56 17.84
CA TRP A 150 -4.46 -9.68 18.11
C TRP A 150 -4.43 -9.09 19.52
N ASN A 151 -4.14 -9.90 20.53
CA ASN A 151 -4.04 -9.42 21.93
C ASN A 151 -2.94 -8.37 22.13
N ARG A 152 -1.85 -8.44 21.38
CA ARG A 152 -0.79 -7.41 21.40
C ARG A 152 -1.28 -6.10 20.78
N ILE A 153 -1.87 -6.18 19.61
CA ILE A 153 -2.31 -5.02 18.81
C ILE A 153 -3.53 -4.34 19.43
N ASN A 154 -4.58 -5.09 19.75
CA ASN A 154 -5.89 -4.57 20.17
C ASN A 154 -5.83 -3.67 21.41
N LYS A 155 -4.98 -4.01 22.38
CA LYS A 155 -4.82 -3.22 23.64
C LYS A 155 -4.35 -1.79 23.38
N ILE A 156 -3.59 -1.58 22.31
CA ILE A 156 -3.04 -0.27 21.95
C ILE A 156 -3.95 0.39 20.93
N LEU A 157 -4.38 -0.36 19.92
CA LEU A 157 -5.22 0.11 18.83
C LEU A 157 -6.46 0.87 19.34
N LYS A 158 -7.22 0.29 20.27
CA LYS A 158 -8.43 0.91 20.84
C LYS A 158 -8.22 2.28 21.45
N LEU A 159 -7.02 2.58 21.91
CA LEU A 159 -6.71 3.83 22.61
C LEU A 159 -6.20 4.93 21.70
N ILE A 160 -5.57 4.57 20.58
CA ILE A 160 -4.94 5.55 19.71
C ILE A 160 -5.66 5.76 18.38
N VAL A 161 -6.48 4.80 17.92
CA VAL A 161 -7.13 4.84 16.59
C VAL A 161 -7.96 6.08 16.31
N LYS A 162 -8.59 6.64 17.35
CA LYS A 162 -9.40 7.87 17.24
C LYS A 162 -8.55 9.16 17.14
N LYS A 163 -7.26 9.09 17.45
CA LYS A 163 -6.38 10.24 17.57
C LYS A 163 -5.26 10.27 16.53
N ILE A 164 -4.84 9.10 16.07
CA ILE A 164 -3.66 8.91 15.21
C ILE A 164 -4.04 8.00 14.06
N PRO A 165 -3.72 8.35 12.80
CA PRO A 165 -3.88 7.44 11.68
C PRO A 165 -2.99 6.21 11.86
N ILE A 166 -3.54 5.01 11.56
CA ILE A 166 -2.90 3.73 11.84
C ILE A 166 -2.89 2.86 10.59
N SER A 167 -1.80 2.14 10.42
CA SER A 167 -1.65 0.95 9.59
C SER A 167 -1.43 -0.26 10.48
N ILE A 168 -1.85 -1.44 10.06
CA ILE A 168 -1.59 -2.70 10.76
C ILE A 168 -0.76 -3.58 9.84
N ASP A 169 0.45 -3.93 10.27
CA ASP A 169 1.31 -4.91 9.61
C ASP A 169 0.96 -6.31 10.11
N THR A 170 0.29 -7.10 9.28
CA THR A 170 -0.09 -8.48 9.58
C THR A 170 -0.21 -9.33 8.33
N ARG A 171 0.11 -10.62 8.46
CA ARG A 171 -0.08 -11.64 7.42
C ARG A 171 -1.44 -12.35 7.53
N LYS A 172 -2.20 -12.06 8.57
CA LYS A 172 -3.43 -12.81 8.93
C LYS A 172 -4.68 -12.04 8.54
N SER A 173 -5.44 -12.60 7.61
CA SER A 173 -6.67 -12.00 7.09
C SER A 173 -7.73 -11.69 8.16
N LYS A 174 -7.82 -12.50 9.22
CA LYS A 174 -8.75 -12.24 10.32
C LYS A 174 -8.38 -11.06 11.21
N ILE A 175 -7.10 -10.66 11.26
CA ILE A 175 -6.68 -9.44 11.95
C ILE A 175 -7.03 -8.19 11.13
N MET A 176 -7.14 -8.34 9.80
CA MET A 176 -7.53 -7.27 8.88
C MET A 176 -9.04 -7.00 8.85
N GLN A 177 -9.87 -7.93 9.36
CA GLN A 177 -11.33 -7.82 9.46
C GLN A 177 -11.74 -7.12 10.78
#